data_077674485296a47381a50b73e4e3d870
#
_entry.id   077674485296a47381a50b73e4e3d870
#
_cell.length_a   1.000
_cell.length_b   1.000
_cell.length_c   1.000
_cell.angle_alpha   90.00
_cell.angle_beta   90.00
_cell.angle_gamma   90.00
#
_symmetry.space_group_name_H-M   'P 1'
#
loop_
_entity.id
_entity.type
_entity.pdbx_description
1 polymer ?
#
loop_
_entity_poly.entity_id
_entity_poly.type
_entity_poly.pdbx_seq_one_letter_code
_entity_poly.pdbx_strand_id
1 'polypeptide(L)' 'MNERILEMAAEAGLLNYVDLETPRRYFINGNADLEEVEKFAELLIQECTKICFREAEGHNMAFGEHCGIVIKEHFGVK' A
#
# COMPACT_ATOMS: atom_id res chain seq x y z
N MET A 1 1.09 1.59 -14.93
CA MET A 1 0.96 1.72 -13.47
C MET A 1 2.26 1.28 -12.81
N ASN A 2 2.60 1.90 -11.70
CA ASN A 2 3.83 1.62 -10.97
C ASN A 2 3.89 0.17 -10.47
N GLU A 3 5.03 -0.48 -10.64
CA GLU A 3 5.24 -1.88 -10.26
C GLU A 3 4.96 -2.12 -8.76
N ARG A 4 5.37 -1.20 -7.89
CA ARG A 4 5.14 -1.34 -6.45
C ARG A 4 3.65 -1.34 -6.10
N ILE A 5 2.87 -0.50 -6.78
CA ILE A 5 1.42 -0.45 -6.58
C ILE A 5 0.77 -1.75 -7.05
N LEU A 6 1.21 -2.28 -8.19
CA LEU A 6 0.71 -3.56 -8.71
C LEU A 6 1.02 -4.72 -7.76
N GLU A 7 2.23 -4.74 -7.20
CA GLU A 7 2.60 -5.76 -6.21
C GLU A 7 1.71 -5.72 -4.97
N MET A 8 1.44 -4.52 -4.46
CA MET A 8 0.57 -4.36 -3.30
C MET A 8 -0.87 -4.77 -3.60
N ALA A 9 -1.36 -4.45 -4.79
CA ALA A 9 -2.68 -4.86 -5.21
C ALA A 9 -2.79 -6.38 -5.33
N ALA A 10 -1.75 -7.04 -5.84
CA ALA A 10 -1.70 -8.49 -5.92
C ALA A 10 -1.65 -9.12 -4.52
N GLU A 11 -0.85 -8.55 -3.63
CA GLU A 11 -0.75 -9.01 -2.23
C GLU A 11 -2.09 -8.91 -1.51
N ALA A 12 -2.85 -7.86 -1.80
CA ALA A 12 -4.19 -7.65 -1.22
C ALA A 12 -5.26 -8.57 -1.81
N GLY A 13 -4.97 -9.22 -2.93
CA GLY A 13 -5.93 -10.09 -3.58
C GLY A 13 -6.79 -9.41 -4.64
N LEU A 14 -6.50 -8.13 -4.97
CA LEU A 14 -7.21 -7.43 -6.03
C LEU A 14 -6.78 -7.86 -7.42
N LEU A 15 -5.49 -8.19 -7.57
CA LEU A 15 -4.92 -8.59 -8.86
C LEU A 15 -4.32 -9.99 -8.80
N ASN A 16 -4.41 -10.67 -9.92
CA ASN A 16 -3.64 -11.88 -10.18
C ASN A 16 -2.58 -11.56 -11.22
N TYR A 17 -1.61 -12.43 -11.38
CA TYR A 17 -0.56 -12.26 -12.37
C TYR A 17 -0.08 -13.61 -12.89
N VAL A 18 0.62 -13.57 -14.04
CA VAL A 18 1.22 -14.75 -14.65
C VAL A 18 2.72 -14.68 -14.40
N ASP A 19 3.24 -15.61 -13.59
CA ASP A 19 4.64 -15.62 -13.17
C ASP A 19 5.62 -15.85 -14.32
N LEU A 20 5.22 -16.58 -15.34
CA LEU A 20 6.12 -16.98 -16.43
C LEU A 20 6.29 -15.91 -17.50
N GLU A 21 5.59 -14.79 -17.39
CA GLU A 21 5.71 -13.69 -18.35
C GLU A 21 6.68 -12.62 -17.86
N THR A 22 7.44 -12.04 -18.78
CA THR A 22 8.37 -10.94 -18.51
C THR A 22 8.18 -9.87 -19.58
N PRO A 23 7.69 -8.65 -19.24
CA PRO A 23 7.29 -8.24 -17.91
C PRO A 23 6.04 -8.97 -17.43
N ARG A 24 5.88 -9.04 -16.10
CA ARG A 24 4.73 -9.70 -15.48
C ARG A 24 3.43 -9.00 -15.88
N ARG A 25 2.45 -9.79 -16.28
CA ARG A 25 1.13 -9.26 -16.66
C ARG A 25 0.16 -9.43 -15.50
N TYR A 26 -0.47 -8.33 -15.09
CA TYR A 26 -1.47 -8.32 -14.02
C TYR A 26 -2.87 -8.21 -14.60
N PHE A 27 -3.83 -8.79 -13.91
CA PHE A 27 -5.23 -8.67 -14.28
C PHE A 27 -6.10 -8.71 -13.03
N ILE A 28 -7.30 -8.13 -13.12
CA ILE A 28 -8.20 -8.03 -11.98
C ILE A 28 -8.71 -9.41 -11.59
N ASN A 29 -8.63 -9.72 -10.28
CA ASN A 29 -9.16 -10.95 -9.74
C ASN A 29 -10.68 -10.88 -9.73
N GLY A 30 -11.35 -11.76 -10.48
CA GLY A 30 -12.81 -11.77 -10.59
C GLY A 30 -13.53 -12.10 -9.28
N ASN A 31 -12.81 -12.67 -8.30
CA ASN A 31 -13.37 -12.98 -6.98
C ASN A 31 -13.12 -11.89 -5.94
N ALA A 32 -12.43 -10.81 -6.32
CA ALA A 32 -12.15 -9.71 -5.40
C ALA A 32 -13.43 -8.94 -5.08
N ASP A 33 -13.54 -8.50 -3.84
CA ASP A 33 -14.70 -7.77 -3.34
C ASP A 33 -14.20 -6.62 -2.45
N LEU A 34 -15.09 -6.02 -1.69
CA LEU A 34 -14.78 -4.87 -0.83
C LEU A 34 -13.66 -5.17 0.18
N GLU A 35 -13.59 -6.39 0.65
CA GLU A 35 -12.55 -6.84 1.58
C GLU A 35 -11.14 -6.65 1.00
N GLU A 36 -10.97 -7.01 -0.26
CA GLU A 36 -9.69 -6.88 -0.95
C GLU A 36 -9.36 -5.42 -1.25
N VAL A 37 -10.38 -4.63 -1.57
CA VAL A 37 -10.21 -3.18 -1.76
C VAL A 37 -9.73 -2.53 -0.47
N GLU A 38 -10.36 -2.87 0.66
CA GLU A 38 -9.98 -2.34 1.96
C GLU A 38 -8.55 -2.74 2.32
N LYS A 39 -8.20 -3.98 2.10
CA LYS A 39 -6.85 -4.48 2.37
C LYS A 39 -5.80 -3.75 1.53
N PHE A 40 -6.09 -3.52 0.26
CA PHE A 40 -5.19 -2.77 -0.62
C PHE A 40 -5.00 -1.34 -0.12
N ALA A 41 -6.09 -0.68 0.26
CA ALA A 41 -6.02 0.67 0.80
C ALA A 41 -5.18 0.72 2.09
N GLU A 42 -5.36 -0.24 2.98
CA GLU A 42 -4.58 -0.33 4.21
C GLU A 42 -3.09 -0.52 3.93
N LEU A 43 -2.74 -1.39 2.99
CA LEU A 43 -1.34 -1.60 2.61
C LEU A 43 -0.71 -0.33 2.05
N LEU A 44 -1.45 0.40 1.20
CA LEU A 44 -0.98 1.67 0.65
C LEU A 44 -0.73 2.70 1.74
N ILE A 45 -1.67 2.85 2.65
CA ILE A 45 -1.57 3.80 3.75
C ILE A 45 -0.40 3.44 4.66
N GLN A 46 -0.23 2.17 5.00
CA GLN A 46 0.89 1.70 5.81
C GLN A 46 2.23 1.99 5.15
N GLU A 47 2.32 1.78 3.84
CA GLU A 47 3.54 2.08 3.08
C GLU A 47 3.87 3.57 3.13
N CYS A 48 2.85 4.42 2.92
CA CYS A 48 3.03 5.86 3.00
C CYS A 48 3.47 6.32 4.38
N THR A 49 2.89 5.77 5.44
CA THR A 49 3.25 6.15 6.81
C THR A 49 4.66 5.67 7.17
N LYS A 50 5.08 4.52 6.65
CA LYS A 50 6.46 4.04 6.82
C LYS A 50 7.46 5.03 6.22
N ILE A 51 7.14 5.57 5.06
CA ILE A 51 7.99 6.56 4.41
C ILE A 51 8.07 7.83 5.25
N CYS A 52 6.93 8.28 5.80
CA CYS A 52 6.90 9.44 6.68
C CYS A 52 7.81 9.24 7.90
N PHE A 53 7.72 8.07 8.56
CA PHE A 53 8.54 7.78 9.73
C PHE A 53 10.03 7.69 9.38
N ARG A 54 10.35 7.09 8.24
CA ARG A 54 11.74 6.96 7.79
C ARG A 54 12.36 8.31 7.49
N GLU A 55 11.63 9.21 6.83
CA GLU A 55 12.11 10.57 6.55
C GLU A 55 12.28 11.37 7.84
N ALA A 56 11.40 11.14 8.82
CA ALA A 56 11.48 11.79 10.11
C ALA A 56 12.81 11.47 10.83
N GLU A 57 13.28 10.24 10.73
CA GLU A 57 14.54 9.82 11.35
C GLU A 57 15.74 10.62 10.83
N GLY A 58 15.67 11.05 9.56
CA GLY A 58 16.77 11.78 8.94
C GLY A 58 16.72 13.29 9.11
N HIS A 59 15.55 13.88 9.36
CA HIS A 59 15.38 15.34 9.32
C HIS A 59 14.56 15.90 10.48
N ASN A 60 13.27 15.79 10.45
CA ASN A 60 12.38 16.37 11.46
C ASN A 60 11.47 15.25 12.00
N MET A 61 11.98 14.57 13.00
CA MET A 61 11.32 13.39 13.58
C MET A 61 9.91 13.66 14.07
N ALA A 62 9.72 14.76 14.81
CA ALA A 62 8.43 15.11 15.38
C ALA A 62 7.37 15.33 14.31
N PHE A 63 7.73 16.05 13.26
CA PHE A 63 6.80 16.35 12.16
C PHE A 63 6.45 15.09 11.37
N GLY A 64 7.44 14.28 11.00
CA GLY A 64 7.22 13.05 10.23
C GLY A 64 6.38 12.03 10.98
N GLU A 65 6.66 11.84 12.28
CA GLU A 65 5.88 10.94 13.11
C GLU A 65 4.44 11.42 13.26
N HIS A 66 4.27 12.72 13.47
CA HIS A 66 2.94 13.31 13.59
C HIS A 66 2.12 13.12 12.31
N CYS A 67 2.71 13.38 11.15
CA CYS A 67 2.04 13.19 9.86
C CYS A 67 1.60 11.73 9.67
N GLY A 68 2.49 10.79 9.98
CA GLY A 68 2.18 9.36 9.85
C GLY A 68 1.02 8.96 10.74
N ILE A 69 1.02 9.41 11.98
CA ILE A 69 -0.04 9.11 12.94
C ILE A 69 -1.38 9.70 12.48
N VAL A 70 -1.37 10.96 12.04
CA VAL A 70 -2.57 11.64 11.57
C VAL A 70 -3.16 10.92 10.34
N ILE A 71 -2.33 10.50 9.41
CA ILE A 71 -2.77 9.76 8.23
C ILE A 71 -3.46 8.47 8.64
N LYS A 72 -2.85 7.70 9.53
CA LYS A 72 -3.42 6.42 9.99
C LYS A 72 -4.74 6.64 10.74
N GLU A 73 -4.79 7.63 11.60
CA GLU A 73 -6.01 7.96 12.35
C GLU A 73 -7.14 8.39 11.42
N HIS A 74 -6.81 9.22 10.41
CA HIS A 74 -7.81 9.71 9.47
C HIS A 74 -8.51 8.55 8.74
N PHE A 75 -7.76 7.53 8.35
CA PHE A 75 -8.31 6.39 7.62
C PHE A 75 -8.67 5.20 8.51
N GLY A 76 -8.45 5.30 9.82
CA GLY A 76 -8.75 4.22 10.74
C GLY A 76 -7.83 3.01 10.61
N VAL A 77 -6.62 3.19 10.10
CA VAL A 77 -5.64 2.12 9.92
C VAL A 77 -4.77 2.01 11.18
N LYS A 78 -4.56 0.79 11.62
CA LYS A 78 -3.76 0.51 12.84
C LYS A 78 -2.29 0.29 12.58
#